data_e5c58a54330868281674e06fe9dc79fd
#
_entry.id   e5c58a54330868281674e06fe9dc79fd
#
_cell.length_a   1.000
_cell.length_b   1.000
_cell.length_c   1.000
_cell.angle_alpha   90.00
_cell.angle_beta   90.00
_cell.angle_gamma   90.00
#
_symmetry.space_group_name_H-M   'P 1'
#
loop_
_entity.id
_entity.type
_entity.pdbx_description
1 polymer ?
#
loop_
_entity_poly.entity_id
_entity_poly.type
_entity_poly.pdbx_seq_one_letter_code
_entity_poly.pdbx_strand_id
1 'polypeptide(L)'
;NMLRVWGGGQYEFEEFYRLCDRKGLMVWQDMMFSCSLYPSTETFINNVKTELSHQIPRLRHHACLALWCGDNEVIGATGWYGSEKRVSYLINYDRLNRELARMVAELDPTRMFWPSSPCGGPGNFNDGWHDDSCGDMHYWEVWHGAKDFSAYYAVKPRFCSEFGYQSFPSLETVEKFCPPDQRNVFSPVMDHHQKCDKGNAPIIGMFGKYFRMPESFADFLYLSQAQQALAIKTGVEFWRTLKPRCMGTLFWQLNDNWPVASWASIEYGGKWKQLQYHARRFYQPVIAVVYKDQEGITRLHAVSDLRCRSKISVKAEILDFDGKLLKSFELESSLK
;
A
#
# COMPACT_ATOMS: atom_id res chain seq x y z
N ASN A 1 2.94 -5.48 10.39
CA ASN A 1 4.26 -6.10 10.65
C ASN A 1 5.40 -5.31 9.98
N MET A 2 5.09 -4.51 8.94
CA MET A 2 6.06 -3.67 8.22
C MET A 2 5.43 -2.33 7.88
N LEU A 3 6.23 -1.27 7.93
CA LEU A 3 5.92 0.06 7.44
C LEU A 3 6.93 0.42 6.35
N ARG A 4 6.52 1.27 5.40
CA ARG A 4 7.40 1.85 4.39
C ARG A 4 7.49 3.35 4.63
N VAL A 5 8.71 3.85 4.74
CA VAL A 5 9.02 5.29 4.70
C VAL A 5 9.25 5.64 3.24
N TRP A 6 8.27 6.31 2.66
CA TRP A 6 8.18 6.58 1.22
C TRP A 6 9.12 7.68 0.76
N GLY A 7 9.72 7.50 -0.41
CA GLY A 7 10.72 8.40 -0.98
C GLY A 7 10.24 9.79 -1.38
N GLY A 8 8.92 10.03 -1.43
CA GLY A 8 8.33 11.35 -1.64
C GLY A 8 8.11 12.16 -0.35
N GLY A 9 8.56 11.63 0.79
CA GLY A 9 8.45 12.26 2.10
C GLY A 9 9.78 12.78 2.62
N GLN A 10 10.11 12.36 3.83
CA GLN A 10 11.39 12.65 4.51
C GLN A 10 11.81 11.47 5.35
N TYR A 11 13.08 11.39 5.71
CA TYR A 11 13.53 10.44 6.75
C TYR A 11 12.87 10.80 8.07
N GLU A 12 12.28 9.80 8.71
CA GLU A 12 11.55 10.01 9.95
C GLU A 12 12.46 10.40 11.12
N PHE A 13 11.84 10.95 12.17
CA PHE A 13 12.53 11.25 13.41
C PHE A 13 12.99 9.97 14.10
N GLU A 14 14.05 10.06 14.89
CA GLU A 14 14.64 8.95 15.65
C GLU A 14 13.61 8.15 16.47
N GLU A 15 12.63 8.84 17.06
CA GLU A 15 11.59 8.19 17.88
C GLU A 15 10.71 7.24 17.06
N PHE A 16 10.47 7.51 15.78
CA PHE A 16 9.74 6.59 14.90
C PHE A 16 10.46 5.23 14.81
N TYR A 17 11.75 5.23 14.54
CA TYR A 17 12.53 3.98 14.43
C TYR A 17 12.64 3.27 15.78
N ARG A 18 12.86 3.99 16.88
CA ARG A 18 12.84 3.42 18.23
C ARG A 18 11.50 2.78 18.57
N LEU A 19 10.41 3.39 18.16
CA LEU A 19 9.06 2.81 18.34
C LEU A 19 8.90 1.54 17.51
N CYS A 20 9.37 1.52 16.28
CA CYS A 20 9.36 0.34 15.42
C CYS A 20 10.20 -0.80 16.03
N ASP A 21 11.41 -0.50 16.53
CA ASP A 21 12.24 -1.46 17.24
C ASP A 21 11.49 -2.09 18.44
N ARG A 22 10.93 -1.26 19.31
CA ARG A 22 10.21 -1.73 20.52
C ARG A 22 8.96 -2.53 20.20
N LYS A 23 8.29 -2.21 19.07
CA LYS A 23 7.03 -2.88 18.66
C LYS A 23 7.24 -4.06 17.72
N GLY A 24 8.48 -4.33 17.31
CA GLY A 24 8.78 -5.39 16.35
C GLY A 24 8.18 -5.13 14.96
N LEU A 25 8.12 -3.86 14.54
CA LEU A 25 7.67 -3.45 13.20
C LEU A 25 8.89 -3.29 12.30
N MET A 26 8.92 -4.00 11.20
CA MET A 26 9.97 -3.80 10.18
C MET A 26 9.76 -2.49 9.44
N VAL A 27 10.85 -1.88 8.98
CA VAL A 27 10.84 -0.66 8.18
C VAL A 27 11.51 -0.93 6.83
N TRP A 28 10.76 -0.71 5.76
CA TRP A 28 11.26 -0.54 4.40
C TRP A 28 11.58 0.94 4.23
N GLN A 29 12.84 1.29 4.05
CA GLN A 29 13.28 2.67 3.95
C GLN A 29 13.64 3.04 2.52
N ASP A 30 12.80 3.89 1.89
CA ASP A 30 13.19 4.52 0.64
C ASP A 30 14.21 5.64 0.90
N MET A 31 15.10 5.87 -0.05
CA MET A 31 15.80 7.13 -0.20
C MET A 31 14.86 8.18 -0.80
N MET A 32 15.11 9.46 -0.56
CA MET A 32 14.16 10.53 -0.82
C MET A 32 14.08 10.92 -2.31
N PHE A 33 13.73 9.92 -3.14
CA PHE A 33 13.46 10.06 -4.57
C PHE A 33 12.11 9.44 -4.90
N SER A 34 11.27 10.15 -5.66
CA SER A 34 9.92 9.66 -6.00
C SER A 34 9.39 10.27 -7.28
N CYS A 35 8.77 9.44 -8.13
CA CYS A 35 7.88 9.82 -9.23
C CYS A 35 8.40 10.94 -10.16
N SER A 36 9.70 11.14 -10.25
CA SER A 36 10.30 12.25 -10.98
C SER A 36 11.62 11.85 -11.65
N LEU A 37 12.14 12.73 -12.48
CA LEU A 37 13.41 12.55 -13.17
C LEU A 37 14.51 13.33 -12.46
N TYR A 38 15.50 12.65 -11.96
CA TYR A 38 16.61 13.22 -11.20
C TYR A 38 17.86 13.33 -12.07
N PRO A 39 18.65 14.41 -11.92
CA PRO A 39 19.92 14.56 -12.62
C PRO A 39 20.99 13.65 -12.03
N SER A 40 22.01 13.34 -12.82
CA SER A 40 23.22 12.65 -12.38
C SER A 40 24.49 13.50 -12.52
N THR A 41 24.34 14.83 -12.37
CA THR A 41 25.49 15.73 -12.37
C THR A 41 26.35 15.51 -11.12
N GLU A 42 27.62 15.82 -11.21
CA GLU A 42 28.56 15.67 -10.09
C GLU A 42 28.10 16.41 -8.84
N THR A 43 27.63 17.64 -9.00
CA THR A 43 27.11 18.45 -7.88
C THR A 43 25.93 17.76 -7.20
N PHE A 44 24.96 17.24 -8.00
CA PHE A 44 23.79 16.54 -7.43
C PHE A 44 24.20 15.25 -6.71
N ILE A 45 25.05 14.44 -7.34
CA ILE A 45 25.56 13.20 -6.73
C ILE A 45 26.32 13.49 -5.43
N ASN A 46 27.12 14.54 -5.37
CA ASN A 46 27.84 14.92 -4.16
C ASN A 46 26.90 15.36 -3.03
N ASN A 47 25.83 16.09 -3.34
CA ASN A 47 24.79 16.40 -2.35
C ASN A 47 24.12 15.13 -1.81
N VAL A 48 23.75 14.20 -2.70
CA VAL A 48 23.17 12.90 -2.31
C VAL A 48 24.14 12.12 -1.41
N LYS A 49 25.42 12.06 -1.77
CA LYS A 49 26.45 11.40 -0.93
C LYS A 49 26.54 12.02 0.45
N THR A 50 26.47 13.34 0.55
CA THR A 50 26.48 14.04 1.84
C THR A 50 25.27 13.65 2.69
N GLU A 51 24.07 13.65 2.09
CA GLU A 51 22.84 13.21 2.76
C GLU A 51 22.97 11.76 3.26
N LEU A 52 23.34 10.84 2.38
CA LEU A 52 23.43 9.41 2.73
C LEU A 52 24.54 9.11 3.75
N SER A 53 25.66 9.86 3.70
CA SER A 53 26.73 9.74 4.71
C SER A 53 26.26 10.11 6.12
N HIS A 54 25.19 10.89 6.24
CA HIS A 54 24.52 11.21 7.49
C HIS A 54 23.40 10.20 7.82
N GLN A 55 22.52 9.91 6.86
CA GLN A 55 21.29 9.14 7.13
C GLN A 55 21.55 7.64 7.32
N ILE A 56 22.44 7.03 6.52
CA ILE A 56 22.70 5.60 6.66
C ILE A 56 23.34 5.28 8.01
N PRO A 57 24.42 5.94 8.46
CA PRO A 57 24.97 5.71 9.80
C PRO A 57 23.97 6.00 10.94
N ARG A 58 23.08 6.99 10.77
CA ARG A 58 22.05 7.31 11.75
C ARG A 58 21.05 6.17 11.91
N LEU A 59 20.65 5.50 10.82
CA LEU A 59 19.56 4.53 10.82
C LEU A 59 20.00 3.07 10.87
N ARG A 60 21.21 2.74 10.40
CA ARG A 60 21.66 1.36 10.25
C ARG A 60 21.71 0.55 11.55
N HIS A 61 21.74 1.18 12.71
CA HIS A 61 21.76 0.48 14.01
C HIS A 61 20.38 0.05 14.50
N HIS A 62 19.28 0.52 13.87
CA HIS A 62 17.93 0.12 14.21
C HIS A 62 17.61 -1.30 13.73
N ALA A 63 17.18 -2.16 14.64
CA ALA A 63 16.81 -3.54 14.34
C ALA A 63 15.57 -3.63 13.43
N CYS A 64 14.70 -2.62 13.46
CA CYS A 64 13.52 -2.55 12.62
C CYS A 64 13.84 -2.35 11.13
N LEU A 65 14.97 -1.75 10.79
CA LEU A 65 15.34 -1.47 9.41
C LEU A 65 15.58 -2.77 8.64
N ALA A 66 14.68 -3.11 7.72
CA ALA A 66 14.71 -4.36 6.97
C ALA A 66 15.54 -4.26 5.69
N LEU A 67 15.40 -3.15 4.95
CA LEU A 67 16.09 -2.92 3.69
C LEU A 67 16.16 -1.43 3.36
N TRP A 68 17.07 -1.07 2.47
CA TRP A 68 17.17 0.21 1.81
C TRP A 68 16.61 0.11 0.40
N CYS A 69 15.74 1.03 0.01
CA CYS A 69 15.22 1.13 -1.35
C CYS A 69 15.70 2.42 -2.00
N GLY A 70 16.16 2.34 -3.23
CA GLY A 70 16.77 3.49 -3.93
C GLY A 70 15.78 4.60 -4.21
N ASP A 71 14.53 4.24 -4.55
CA ASP A 71 13.51 5.25 -4.90
C ASP A 71 12.10 4.65 -4.99
N ASN A 72 11.11 5.54 -5.13
CA ASN A 72 9.74 5.21 -5.51
C ASN A 72 9.48 5.57 -6.98
N GLU A 73 9.17 4.57 -7.81
CA GLU A 73 8.64 4.71 -9.17
C GLU A 73 9.50 5.52 -10.16
N VAL A 74 10.78 5.75 -9.88
CA VAL A 74 11.63 6.54 -10.78
C VAL A 74 11.89 5.81 -12.10
N ILE A 75 11.98 4.47 -12.10
CA ILE A 75 12.07 3.68 -13.34
C ILE A 75 10.83 3.93 -14.22
N GLY A 76 9.63 3.86 -13.63
CA GLY A 76 8.37 4.15 -14.32
C GLY A 76 8.34 5.57 -14.87
N ALA A 77 8.75 6.55 -14.05
CA ALA A 77 8.79 7.96 -14.43
C ALA A 77 9.63 8.23 -15.70
N THR A 78 10.65 7.41 -15.97
CA THR A 78 11.43 7.54 -17.22
C THR A 78 10.60 7.34 -18.49
N GLY A 79 9.46 6.66 -18.37
CA GLY A 79 8.50 6.46 -19.47
C GLY A 79 7.34 7.46 -19.50
N TRP A 80 7.02 8.12 -18.37
CA TRP A 80 5.87 9.02 -18.27
C TRP A 80 6.02 10.34 -19.01
N TYR A 81 7.27 10.82 -19.18
CA TYR A 81 7.59 12.14 -19.73
C TYR A 81 8.03 12.10 -21.22
N GLY A 82 7.69 11.04 -21.93
CA GLY A 82 7.92 10.87 -23.36
C GLY A 82 9.04 9.88 -23.69
N SER A 83 8.72 8.97 -24.59
CA SER A 83 9.58 7.84 -24.98
C SER A 83 10.88 8.24 -25.68
N GLU A 84 10.91 9.39 -26.39
CA GLU A 84 12.07 9.83 -27.14
C GLU A 84 13.31 10.11 -26.29
N LYS A 85 13.12 10.57 -25.06
CA LYS A 85 14.20 10.90 -24.11
C LYS A 85 14.45 9.78 -23.07
N ARG A 86 13.71 8.70 -23.13
CA ARG A 86 13.77 7.64 -22.12
C ARG A 86 15.17 7.09 -21.89
N VAL A 87 15.95 6.92 -22.96
CA VAL A 87 17.33 6.41 -22.86
C VAL A 87 18.21 7.35 -22.04
N SER A 88 18.12 8.67 -22.25
CA SER A 88 18.91 9.62 -21.47
C SER A 88 18.47 9.68 -20.01
N TYR A 89 17.19 9.52 -19.74
CA TYR A 89 16.66 9.44 -18.36
C TYR A 89 17.12 8.17 -17.66
N LEU A 90 17.10 7.02 -18.35
CA LEU A 90 17.63 5.78 -17.81
C LEU A 90 19.13 5.85 -17.53
N ILE A 91 19.92 6.56 -18.33
CA ILE A 91 21.35 6.78 -18.06
C ILE A 91 21.54 7.57 -16.76
N ASN A 92 20.76 8.64 -16.56
CA ASN A 92 20.82 9.43 -15.32
C ASN A 92 20.37 8.59 -14.12
N TYR A 93 19.29 7.84 -14.27
CA TYR A 93 18.79 6.92 -13.25
C TYR A 93 19.87 5.89 -12.85
N ASP A 94 20.45 5.17 -13.84
CA ASP A 94 21.46 4.15 -13.58
C ASP A 94 22.68 4.70 -12.85
N ARG A 95 23.18 5.89 -13.26
CA ARG A 95 24.31 6.54 -12.59
C ARG A 95 24.00 6.88 -11.14
N LEU A 96 22.82 7.47 -10.88
CA LEU A 96 22.40 7.80 -9.52
C LEU A 96 22.23 6.51 -8.71
N ASN A 97 21.50 5.54 -9.21
CA ASN A 97 21.17 4.31 -8.49
C ASN A 97 22.41 3.48 -8.12
N ARG A 98 23.44 3.45 -9.00
CA ARG A 98 24.74 2.82 -8.69
C ARG A 98 25.46 3.50 -7.53
N GLU A 99 25.39 4.83 -7.44
CA GLU A 99 25.97 5.55 -6.30
C GLU A 99 25.21 5.26 -5.00
N LEU A 100 23.87 5.18 -5.05
CA LEU A 100 23.06 4.78 -3.90
C LEU A 100 23.45 3.37 -3.43
N ALA A 101 23.53 2.41 -4.36
CA ALA A 101 23.93 1.03 -4.08
C ALA A 101 25.33 0.97 -3.46
N ARG A 102 26.29 1.74 -4.00
CA ARG A 102 27.67 1.82 -3.48
C ARG A 102 27.70 2.36 -2.06
N MET A 103 26.97 3.45 -1.79
CA MET A 103 26.89 4.06 -0.47
C MET A 103 26.31 3.10 0.57
N VAL A 104 25.26 2.33 0.21
CA VAL A 104 24.70 1.30 1.11
C VAL A 104 25.72 0.20 1.34
N ALA A 105 26.37 -0.32 0.30
CA ALA A 105 27.36 -1.38 0.43
C ALA A 105 28.55 -0.97 1.33
N GLU A 106 28.95 0.30 1.31
CA GLU A 106 30.03 0.83 2.14
C GLU A 106 29.59 1.13 3.58
N LEU A 107 28.40 1.71 3.76
CA LEU A 107 27.96 2.23 5.05
C LEU A 107 27.06 1.27 5.83
N ASP A 108 26.36 0.36 5.17
CA ASP A 108 25.53 -0.69 5.78
C ASP A 108 25.54 -2.00 4.98
N PRO A 109 26.66 -2.72 4.93
CA PRO A 109 26.83 -3.94 4.13
C PRO A 109 25.96 -5.11 4.62
N THR A 110 25.26 -4.95 5.74
CA THR A 110 24.45 -6.02 6.36
C THR A 110 23.03 -6.06 5.84
N ARG A 111 22.57 -5.02 5.14
CA ARG A 111 21.20 -4.91 4.62
C ARG A 111 21.18 -4.88 3.11
N MET A 112 20.08 -5.43 2.59
CA MET A 112 19.82 -5.41 1.16
C MET A 112 19.55 -3.98 0.67
N PHE A 113 20.15 -3.64 -0.47
CA PHE A 113 19.74 -2.51 -1.28
C PHE A 113 18.78 -2.99 -2.38
N TRP A 114 17.58 -2.43 -2.43
CA TRP A 114 16.60 -2.66 -3.47
C TRP A 114 16.57 -1.45 -4.42
N PRO A 115 16.76 -1.62 -5.73
CA PRO A 115 17.05 -0.47 -6.62
C PRO A 115 15.94 0.57 -6.71
N SER A 116 14.69 0.14 -6.81
CA SER A 116 13.50 0.97 -6.96
C SER A 116 12.27 0.21 -6.46
N SER A 117 11.18 0.85 -6.18
CA SER A 117 9.90 0.21 -5.92
C SER A 117 8.82 0.87 -6.81
N PRO A 118 8.17 0.12 -7.73
CA PRO A 118 8.36 -1.31 -8.00
C PRO A 118 9.59 -1.57 -8.87
N CYS A 119 10.14 -2.79 -8.77
CA CYS A 119 11.30 -3.18 -9.55
C CYS A 119 11.38 -4.71 -9.70
N GLY A 120 11.83 -5.17 -10.88
CA GLY A 120 12.09 -6.59 -11.13
C GLY A 120 13.40 -7.11 -10.53
N GLY A 121 14.23 -6.24 -9.94
CA GLY A 121 15.52 -6.56 -9.34
C GLY A 121 16.68 -5.73 -9.90
N PRO A 122 17.89 -5.87 -9.35
CA PRO A 122 19.08 -5.13 -9.79
C PRO A 122 19.36 -5.31 -11.29
N GLY A 123 19.56 -4.19 -11.99
CA GLY A 123 19.80 -4.17 -13.45
C GLY A 123 18.55 -4.36 -14.30
N ASN A 124 17.37 -4.50 -13.71
CA ASN A 124 16.12 -4.52 -14.44
C ASN A 124 15.56 -3.09 -14.53
N PHE A 125 15.47 -2.56 -15.76
CA PHE A 125 14.94 -1.22 -16.05
C PHE A 125 13.53 -1.25 -16.64
N ASN A 126 12.84 -2.39 -16.58
CA ASN A 126 11.45 -2.48 -16.92
C ASN A 126 10.61 -1.85 -15.79
N ASP A 127 9.54 -1.19 -16.22
CA ASP A 127 8.54 -0.72 -15.28
C ASP A 127 7.85 -1.93 -14.62
N GLY A 128 8.01 -2.06 -13.29
CA GLY A 128 7.41 -3.13 -12.51
C GLY A 128 5.93 -2.90 -12.17
N TRP A 129 5.31 -1.87 -12.73
CA TRP A 129 3.88 -1.62 -12.57
C TRP A 129 3.08 -2.79 -13.12
N HIS A 130 2.22 -3.36 -12.27
CA HIS A 130 1.35 -4.49 -12.59
C HIS A 130 2.06 -5.77 -13.08
N ASP A 131 3.40 -5.83 -12.99
CA ASP A 131 4.15 -7.04 -13.29
C ASP A 131 4.28 -7.91 -12.03
N ASP A 132 3.61 -9.03 -12.04
CA ASP A 132 3.63 -9.99 -10.93
C ASP A 132 4.67 -11.11 -11.10
N SER A 133 5.47 -11.08 -12.16
CA SER A 133 6.41 -12.17 -12.50
C SER A 133 7.66 -12.17 -11.60
N CYS A 134 8.16 -11.00 -11.21
CA CYS A 134 9.40 -10.84 -10.45
C CYS A 134 9.39 -9.58 -9.59
N GLY A 135 10.26 -9.55 -8.57
CA GLY A 135 10.44 -8.40 -7.70
C GLY A 135 9.21 -8.03 -6.87
N ASP A 136 9.02 -6.75 -6.68
CA ASP A 136 7.83 -6.16 -6.06
C ASP A 136 6.94 -5.47 -7.10
N MET A 137 5.68 -5.27 -6.76
CA MET A 137 4.67 -4.75 -7.69
C MET A 137 3.89 -3.62 -7.04
N HIS A 138 3.61 -2.56 -7.80
CA HIS A 138 2.57 -1.59 -7.51
C HIS A 138 1.32 -1.91 -8.34
N TYR A 139 0.15 -2.03 -7.69
CA TYR A 139 -1.09 -2.42 -8.37
C TYR A 139 -2.17 -1.37 -8.23
N TRP A 140 -2.31 -0.53 -9.23
CA TRP A 140 -3.21 0.62 -9.23
C TRP A 140 -4.45 0.51 -10.14
N GLU A 141 -4.66 -0.65 -10.76
CA GLU A 141 -5.78 -0.87 -11.69
C GLU A 141 -7.16 -0.69 -11.03
N VAL A 142 -7.29 -0.99 -9.75
CA VAL A 142 -8.55 -0.81 -9.03
C VAL A 142 -8.84 0.67 -8.76
N TRP A 143 -7.80 1.47 -8.47
CA TRP A 143 -7.97 2.91 -8.24
C TRP A 143 -7.84 3.72 -9.53
N HIS A 144 -6.66 3.75 -10.14
CA HIS A 144 -6.41 4.56 -11.34
C HIS A 144 -7.09 4.00 -12.59
N GLY A 145 -7.19 2.68 -12.71
CA GLY A 145 -7.89 1.99 -13.80
C GLY A 145 -9.39 1.87 -13.60
N ALA A 146 -9.93 2.28 -12.44
CA ALA A 146 -11.33 2.17 -12.07
C ALA A 146 -11.93 0.76 -12.26
N LYS A 147 -11.08 -0.28 -12.14
CA LYS A 147 -11.52 -1.67 -12.22
C LYS A 147 -12.26 -2.09 -10.96
N ASP A 148 -13.08 -3.10 -11.13
CA ASP A 148 -13.78 -3.77 -10.03
C ASP A 148 -12.78 -4.37 -9.01
N PHE A 149 -13.20 -4.52 -7.75
CA PHE A 149 -12.33 -5.07 -6.70
C PHE A 149 -11.90 -6.51 -6.99
N SER A 150 -12.66 -7.26 -7.79
CA SER A 150 -12.25 -8.58 -8.28
C SER A 150 -11.00 -8.56 -9.16
N ALA A 151 -10.58 -7.39 -9.67
CA ALA A 151 -9.33 -7.24 -10.42
C ALA A 151 -8.09 -7.60 -9.58
N TYR A 152 -8.17 -7.53 -8.24
CA TYR A 152 -7.11 -8.03 -7.38
C TYR A 152 -6.87 -9.53 -7.52
N TYR A 153 -7.88 -10.30 -7.98
CA TYR A 153 -7.74 -11.75 -8.21
C TYR A 153 -6.99 -12.10 -9.51
N ALA A 154 -6.82 -11.12 -10.39
CA ALA A 154 -6.14 -11.33 -11.69
C ALA A 154 -4.61 -11.38 -11.57
N VAL A 155 -4.04 -10.86 -10.48
CA VAL A 155 -2.59 -10.77 -10.28
C VAL A 155 -2.12 -11.58 -9.07
N LYS A 156 -0.92 -12.13 -9.16
CA LYS A 156 -0.33 -13.00 -8.14
C LYS A 156 1.07 -12.52 -7.76
N PRO A 157 1.19 -11.34 -7.11
CA PRO A 157 2.48 -10.74 -6.80
C PRO A 157 3.34 -11.62 -5.89
N ARG A 158 4.67 -11.43 -5.97
CA ARG A 158 5.59 -11.94 -4.94
C ARG A 158 5.57 -11.08 -3.70
N PHE A 159 5.48 -9.77 -3.92
CA PHE A 159 5.28 -8.73 -2.90
C PHE A 159 4.54 -7.56 -3.55
N CYS A 160 3.39 -7.17 -3.02
CA CYS A 160 2.69 -5.98 -3.48
C CYS A 160 3.03 -4.82 -2.55
N SER A 161 4.01 -4.01 -2.96
CA SER A 161 4.59 -2.94 -2.14
C SER A 161 3.77 -1.66 -2.16
N GLU A 162 2.83 -1.54 -3.13
CA GLU A 162 1.90 -0.43 -3.17
C GLU A 162 0.60 -0.76 -3.91
N PHE A 163 -0.52 -0.44 -3.32
CA PHE A 163 -1.87 -0.48 -3.88
C PHE A 163 -2.78 0.29 -2.93
N GLY A 164 -3.88 0.84 -3.43
CA GLY A 164 -4.71 1.67 -2.58
C GLY A 164 -6.11 1.94 -3.14
N TYR A 165 -6.95 2.52 -2.31
CA TYR A 165 -8.26 3.04 -2.65
C TYR A 165 -8.58 4.22 -1.75
N GLN A 166 -9.21 5.29 -2.28
CA GLN A 166 -9.51 6.48 -1.47
C GLN A 166 -10.85 6.38 -0.74
N SER A 167 -10.91 7.12 0.37
CA SER A 167 -12.17 7.47 1.04
C SER A 167 -12.10 8.89 1.60
N PHE A 168 -13.26 9.44 1.91
CA PHE A 168 -13.36 10.68 2.65
C PHE A 168 -12.99 10.48 4.13
N PRO A 169 -12.53 11.53 4.84
CA PRO A 169 -12.39 11.49 6.28
C PRO A 169 -13.76 11.43 6.96
N SER A 170 -13.77 11.19 8.28
CA SER A 170 -15.01 11.16 9.06
C SER A 170 -15.70 12.52 9.09
N LEU A 171 -17.02 12.52 9.36
CA LEU A 171 -17.80 13.76 9.49
C LEU A 171 -17.15 14.72 10.49
N GLU A 172 -16.71 14.22 11.64
CA GLU A 172 -16.04 15.03 12.68
C GLU A 172 -14.77 15.73 12.17
N THR A 173 -14.04 15.11 11.25
CA THR A 173 -12.87 15.73 10.63
C THR A 173 -13.28 16.72 9.56
N VAL A 174 -14.30 16.40 8.75
CA VAL A 174 -14.85 17.32 7.75
C VAL A 174 -15.40 18.57 8.40
N GLU A 175 -16.09 18.46 9.53
CA GLU A 175 -16.65 19.60 10.27
C GLU A 175 -15.63 20.64 10.73
N LYS A 176 -14.36 20.26 10.85
CA LYS A 176 -13.28 21.18 11.23
C LYS A 176 -12.85 22.13 10.11
N PHE A 177 -13.13 21.77 8.85
CA PHE A 177 -12.71 22.59 7.71
C PHE A 177 -13.84 22.96 6.75
N CYS A 178 -14.99 22.29 6.83
CA CYS A 178 -16.11 22.46 5.91
C CYS A 178 -17.35 23.01 6.63
N PRO A 179 -17.78 24.24 6.35
CA PRO A 179 -18.97 24.82 6.94
C PRO A 179 -20.23 24.07 6.50
N PRO A 180 -21.33 24.12 7.27
CA PRO A 180 -22.54 23.32 7.03
C PRO A 180 -23.15 23.46 5.64
N ASP A 181 -23.15 24.66 5.08
CA ASP A 181 -23.67 24.96 3.73
C ASP A 181 -22.80 24.43 2.59
N GLN A 182 -21.56 24.04 2.88
CA GLN A 182 -20.60 23.44 1.95
C GLN A 182 -20.43 21.93 2.12
N ARG A 183 -21.17 21.29 3.02
CA ARG A 183 -21.11 19.84 3.26
C ARG A 183 -21.78 19.04 2.15
N ASN A 184 -21.15 19.09 0.99
CA ASN A 184 -21.52 18.38 -0.23
C ASN A 184 -20.24 17.97 -0.94
N VAL A 185 -20.15 16.74 -1.39
CA VAL A 185 -18.94 16.17 -2.04
C VAL A 185 -18.50 16.91 -3.31
N PHE A 186 -19.37 17.73 -3.89
CA PHE A 186 -19.09 18.56 -5.06
C PHE A 186 -18.89 20.05 -4.71
N SER A 187 -18.88 20.40 -3.42
CA SER A 187 -18.65 21.80 -3.02
C SER A 187 -17.20 22.19 -3.26
N PRO A 188 -16.91 23.49 -3.52
CA PRO A 188 -15.55 23.97 -3.69
C PRO A 188 -14.62 23.66 -2.50
N VAL A 189 -15.16 23.65 -1.27
CA VAL A 189 -14.39 23.29 -0.07
C VAL A 189 -14.02 21.82 -0.10
N MET A 190 -14.94 20.92 -0.37
CA MET A 190 -14.64 19.48 -0.45
C MET A 190 -13.74 19.14 -1.63
N ASP A 191 -13.89 19.84 -2.75
CA ASP A 191 -13.01 19.67 -3.92
C ASP A 191 -11.58 20.14 -3.60
N HIS A 192 -11.43 21.26 -2.88
CA HIS A 192 -10.11 21.70 -2.39
C HIS A 192 -9.42 20.65 -1.51
N HIS A 193 -10.19 19.86 -0.77
CA HIS A 193 -9.70 18.77 0.07
C HIS A 193 -9.64 17.41 -0.66
N GLN A 194 -9.61 17.41 -2.00
CA GLN A 194 -9.33 16.28 -2.87
C GLN A 194 -8.16 16.61 -3.79
N LYS A 195 -7.02 15.92 -3.64
CA LYS A 195 -5.79 16.23 -4.39
C LYS A 195 -5.44 15.20 -5.47
N CYS A 196 -6.24 14.16 -5.61
CA CYS A 196 -6.09 13.22 -6.72
C CYS A 196 -6.94 13.70 -7.90
N ASP A 197 -6.37 13.80 -9.10
CA ASP A 197 -7.01 14.31 -10.34
C ASP A 197 -8.24 13.48 -10.57
N LYS A 198 -8.79 12.63 -10.35
CA LYS A 198 -10.08 11.94 -10.62
C LYS A 198 -10.73 11.47 -9.31
N GLY A 199 -10.24 11.97 -8.18
CA GLY A 199 -10.45 11.36 -6.88
C GLY A 199 -11.88 11.05 -6.49
N ASN A 200 -12.82 11.94 -6.76
CA ASN A 200 -14.23 11.73 -6.40
C ASN A 200 -14.92 10.74 -7.36
N ALA A 201 -14.56 10.71 -8.64
CA ALA A 201 -15.22 9.89 -9.65
C ALA A 201 -15.09 8.36 -9.39
N PRO A 202 -13.91 7.79 -9.07
CA PRO A 202 -13.80 6.38 -8.71
C PRO A 202 -14.60 6.03 -7.45
N ILE A 203 -14.64 6.90 -6.44
CA ILE A 203 -15.41 6.66 -5.21
C ILE A 203 -16.89 6.54 -5.54
N ILE A 204 -17.44 7.55 -6.26
CA ILE A 204 -18.86 7.61 -6.59
C ILE A 204 -19.26 6.48 -7.55
N GLY A 205 -18.44 6.24 -8.57
CA GLY A 205 -18.73 5.23 -9.58
C GLY A 205 -18.81 3.80 -9.03
N MET A 206 -18.10 3.52 -7.94
CA MET A 206 -18.15 2.20 -7.31
C MET A 206 -19.34 2.01 -6.36
N PHE A 207 -19.97 3.08 -5.87
CA PHE A 207 -21.13 2.92 -4.98
C PHE A 207 -22.22 2.06 -5.59
N GLY A 208 -22.58 2.31 -6.86
CA GLY A 208 -23.63 1.56 -7.54
C GLY A 208 -23.38 0.06 -7.70
N LYS A 209 -22.12 -0.39 -7.52
CA LYS A 209 -21.75 -1.81 -7.58
C LYS A 209 -21.85 -2.50 -6.21
N TYR A 210 -21.54 -1.81 -5.13
CA TYR A 210 -21.35 -2.41 -3.81
C TYR A 210 -22.37 -1.94 -2.79
N PHE A 211 -22.96 -0.76 -2.97
CA PHE A 211 -23.87 -0.14 -2.03
C PHE A 211 -25.05 0.52 -2.75
N ARG A 212 -26.11 0.80 -2.02
CA ARG A 212 -27.10 1.79 -2.45
C ARG A 212 -26.48 3.19 -2.34
N MET A 213 -26.86 4.10 -3.24
CA MET A 213 -26.43 5.49 -3.13
C MET A 213 -26.89 6.06 -1.79
N PRO A 214 -25.97 6.65 -1.01
CA PRO A 214 -26.31 7.24 0.28
C PRO A 214 -27.21 8.47 0.10
N GLU A 215 -28.16 8.63 1.01
CA GLU A 215 -29.11 9.75 1.00
C GLU A 215 -28.59 10.97 1.75
N SER A 216 -27.73 10.78 2.75
CA SER A 216 -27.14 11.86 3.52
C SER A 216 -25.63 12.00 3.26
N PHE A 217 -25.12 13.21 3.49
CA PHE A 217 -23.68 13.48 3.41
C PHE A 217 -22.87 12.63 4.41
N ALA A 218 -23.39 12.46 5.63
CA ALA A 218 -22.74 11.63 6.64
C ALA A 218 -22.64 10.15 6.22
N ASP A 219 -23.70 9.60 5.66
CA ASP A 219 -23.71 8.23 5.13
C ASP A 219 -22.76 8.08 3.94
N PHE A 220 -22.67 9.11 3.09
CA PHE A 220 -21.71 9.12 1.98
C PHE A 220 -20.26 9.01 2.49
N LEU A 221 -19.89 9.81 3.50
CA LEU A 221 -18.56 9.75 4.09
C LEU A 221 -18.29 8.36 4.71
N TYR A 222 -19.24 7.84 5.49
CA TYR A 222 -19.13 6.54 6.13
C TYR A 222 -18.99 5.40 5.11
N LEU A 223 -19.87 5.35 4.12
CA LEU A 223 -19.85 4.30 3.09
C LEU A 223 -18.60 4.38 2.21
N SER A 224 -18.06 5.59 1.97
CA SER A 224 -16.78 5.69 1.26
C SER A 224 -15.64 4.97 2.00
N GLN A 225 -15.62 5.08 3.34
CA GLN A 225 -14.65 4.36 4.16
C GLN A 225 -14.88 2.83 4.17
N ALA A 226 -16.14 2.41 4.22
CA ALA A 226 -16.50 0.99 4.12
C ALA A 226 -16.08 0.41 2.76
N GLN A 227 -16.26 1.17 1.68
CA GLN A 227 -15.85 0.81 0.32
C GLN A 227 -14.32 0.70 0.21
N GLN A 228 -13.58 1.66 0.75
CA GLN A 228 -12.11 1.60 0.84
C GLN A 228 -11.66 0.33 1.57
N ALA A 229 -12.26 0.06 2.73
CA ALA A 229 -11.93 -1.11 3.53
C ALA A 229 -12.21 -2.41 2.78
N LEU A 230 -13.33 -2.50 2.06
CA LEU A 230 -13.68 -3.65 1.24
C LEU A 230 -12.69 -3.86 0.09
N ALA A 231 -12.31 -2.79 -0.62
CA ALA A 231 -11.34 -2.86 -1.71
C ALA A 231 -10.00 -3.45 -1.22
N ILE A 232 -9.42 -2.86 -0.18
CA ILE A 232 -8.11 -3.28 0.33
C ILE A 232 -8.17 -4.67 0.97
N LYS A 233 -9.23 -4.98 1.72
CA LYS A 233 -9.48 -6.31 2.27
C LYS A 233 -9.48 -7.37 1.17
N THR A 234 -10.16 -7.12 0.05
CA THR A 234 -10.25 -8.05 -1.08
C THR A 234 -8.86 -8.43 -1.61
N GLY A 235 -8.00 -7.45 -1.84
CA GLY A 235 -6.63 -7.69 -2.30
C GLY A 235 -5.78 -8.42 -1.27
N VAL A 236 -5.71 -7.91 -0.04
CA VAL A 236 -4.85 -8.48 1.02
C VAL A 236 -5.22 -9.90 1.35
N GLU A 237 -6.51 -10.18 1.57
CA GLU A 237 -6.95 -11.53 1.94
C GLU A 237 -6.66 -12.52 0.82
N PHE A 238 -6.94 -12.18 -0.44
CA PHE A 238 -6.63 -13.05 -1.57
C PHE A 238 -5.12 -13.29 -1.70
N TRP A 239 -4.30 -12.25 -1.70
CA TRP A 239 -2.85 -12.41 -1.86
C TRP A 239 -2.21 -13.18 -0.70
N ARG A 240 -2.75 -13.07 0.50
CA ARG A 240 -2.31 -13.92 1.62
C ARG A 240 -2.58 -15.41 1.40
N THR A 241 -3.61 -15.78 0.61
CA THR A 241 -3.85 -17.20 0.26
C THR A 241 -2.81 -17.75 -0.72
N LEU A 242 -2.04 -16.89 -1.38
CA LEU A 242 -1.03 -17.27 -2.37
C LEU A 242 0.32 -17.68 -1.77
N LYS A 243 0.45 -17.72 -0.45
CA LYS A 243 1.70 -18.16 0.18
C LYS A 243 2.09 -19.58 -0.29
N PRO A 244 3.39 -19.83 -0.52
CA PRO A 244 4.56 -18.99 -0.27
C PRO A 244 4.92 -18.03 -1.42
N ARG A 245 4.06 -17.87 -2.44
CA ARG A 245 4.35 -16.93 -3.54
C ARG A 245 4.30 -15.48 -3.07
N CYS A 246 3.17 -15.02 -2.54
CA CYS A 246 3.04 -13.67 -2.01
C CYS A 246 3.42 -13.64 -0.53
N MET A 247 4.54 -12.99 -0.23
CA MET A 247 5.08 -12.94 1.12
C MET A 247 4.85 -11.59 1.83
N GLY A 248 4.27 -10.60 1.15
CA GLY A 248 3.95 -9.33 1.79
C GLY A 248 3.09 -8.41 0.95
N THR A 249 2.41 -7.52 1.66
CA THR A 249 1.60 -6.44 1.09
C THR A 249 1.76 -5.18 1.93
N LEU A 250 1.95 -4.03 1.26
CA LEU A 250 1.95 -2.71 1.87
C LEU A 250 0.93 -1.85 1.14
N PHE A 251 -0.16 -1.49 1.80
CA PHE A 251 -1.15 -0.64 1.17
C PHE A 251 -0.76 0.85 1.27
N TRP A 252 -1.03 1.59 0.23
CA TRP A 252 -0.95 3.04 0.20
C TRP A 252 -2.29 3.61 0.69
N GLN A 253 -2.38 4.32 1.83
CA GLN A 253 -1.29 4.69 2.71
C GLN A 253 -1.72 4.62 4.18
N LEU A 254 -0.78 4.75 5.12
CA LEU A 254 -1.09 4.62 6.54
C LEU A 254 -1.86 5.85 7.06
N ASN A 255 -1.34 7.07 6.84
CA ASN A 255 -1.84 8.29 7.50
C ASN A 255 -1.78 9.51 6.58
N ASP A 256 -2.53 10.54 6.99
CA ASP A 256 -2.56 11.86 6.37
C ASP A 256 -1.75 12.88 7.16
N ASN A 257 -1.23 13.89 6.45
CA ASN A 257 -0.53 15.04 7.03
C ASN A 257 -1.38 16.33 7.03
N TRP A 258 -2.58 16.29 6.46
CA TRP A 258 -3.59 17.34 6.49
C TRP A 258 -4.98 16.73 6.26
N PRO A 259 -6.11 17.43 6.58
CA PRO A 259 -7.44 16.86 6.38
C PRO A 259 -7.80 16.78 4.89
N VAL A 260 -7.98 15.58 4.37
CA VAL A 260 -8.13 15.32 2.93
C VAL A 260 -8.88 14.03 2.65
N ALA A 261 -9.56 13.94 1.50
CA ALA A 261 -9.95 12.66 0.92
C ALA A 261 -8.69 11.97 0.38
N SER A 262 -8.41 10.74 0.85
CA SER A 262 -7.15 10.08 0.60
C SER A 262 -7.23 8.57 0.71
N TRP A 263 -6.12 7.93 0.40
CA TRP A 263 -5.91 6.48 0.59
C TRP A 263 -5.60 6.10 2.05
N ALA A 264 -5.41 7.07 2.94
CA ALA A 264 -5.01 6.82 4.32
C ALA A 264 -6.01 5.95 5.09
N SER A 265 -5.48 5.08 5.95
CA SER A 265 -6.27 4.31 6.91
C SER A 265 -6.45 5.02 8.26
N ILE A 266 -5.59 6.02 8.52
CA ILE A 266 -5.64 6.90 9.69
C ILE A 266 -5.76 8.33 9.16
N GLU A 267 -6.87 8.99 9.41
CA GLU A 267 -7.10 10.34 8.95
C GLU A 267 -6.30 11.38 9.74
N TYR A 268 -6.18 12.58 9.21
CA TYR A 268 -5.53 13.69 9.88
C TYR A 268 -6.10 13.90 11.31
N GLY A 269 -5.20 13.98 12.27
CA GLY A 269 -5.58 14.02 13.69
C GLY A 269 -5.55 12.67 14.39
N GLY A 270 -5.25 11.57 13.68
CA GLY A 270 -4.98 10.25 14.25
C GLY A 270 -6.20 9.34 14.43
N LYS A 271 -7.38 9.75 13.98
CA LYS A 271 -8.58 8.90 14.04
C LYS A 271 -8.53 7.79 12.99
N TRP A 272 -8.92 6.58 13.35
CA TRP A 272 -8.96 5.45 12.45
C TRP A 272 -10.15 5.54 11.51
N LYS A 273 -9.90 5.40 10.22
CA LYS A 273 -10.92 5.08 9.22
C LYS A 273 -11.31 3.60 9.29
N GLN A 274 -12.40 3.20 8.62
CA GLN A 274 -12.85 1.80 8.56
C GLN A 274 -11.73 0.85 8.11
N LEU A 275 -10.90 1.28 7.16
CA LEU A 275 -9.76 0.50 6.68
C LEU A 275 -8.83 0.05 7.82
N GLN A 276 -8.53 0.91 8.79
CA GLN A 276 -7.59 0.56 9.86
C GLN A 276 -8.15 -0.54 10.79
N TYR A 277 -9.46 -0.55 11.04
CA TYR A 277 -10.10 -1.63 11.79
C TYR A 277 -10.08 -2.95 11.00
N HIS A 278 -10.26 -2.89 9.68
CA HIS A 278 -10.14 -4.06 8.81
C HIS A 278 -8.69 -4.54 8.72
N ALA A 279 -7.71 -3.61 8.63
CA ALA A 279 -6.29 -3.94 8.61
C ALA A 279 -5.86 -4.72 9.86
N ARG A 280 -6.35 -4.32 11.03
CA ARG A 280 -6.14 -5.07 12.27
C ARG A 280 -6.60 -6.53 12.17
N ARG A 281 -7.62 -6.81 11.37
CA ARG A 281 -8.18 -8.17 11.18
C ARG A 281 -7.46 -8.94 10.09
N PHE A 282 -7.36 -8.37 8.88
CA PHE A 282 -6.78 -9.11 7.75
C PHE A 282 -5.25 -9.28 7.85
N TYR A 283 -4.56 -8.56 8.75
CA TYR A 283 -3.16 -8.77 9.10
C TYR A 283 -2.95 -9.58 10.38
N GLN A 284 -3.96 -10.21 10.93
CA GLN A 284 -3.75 -11.13 12.05
C GLN A 284 -2.89 -12.34 11.61
N PRO A 285 -2.09 -12.92 12.52
CA PRO A 285 -1.23 -14.05 12.20
C PRO A 285 -1.98 -15.24 11.59
N VAL A 286 -3.19 -15.51 12.05
CA VAL A 286 -4.05 -16.57 11.51
C VAL A 286 -5.38 -15.97 11.10
N ILE A 287 -5.79 -16.23 9.86
CA ILE A 287 -7.08 -15.79 9.32
C ILE A 287 -7.76 -16.90 8.50
N ALA A 288 -9.07 -16.86 8.47
CA ALA A 288 -9.88 -17.57 7.48
C ALA A 288 -10.29 -16.59 6.38
N VAL A 289 -10.07 -16.96 5.12
CA VAL A 289 -10.39 -16.16 3.95
C VAL A 289 -11.44 -16.86 3.12
N VAL A 290 -12.51 -16.16 2.79
CA VAL A 290 -13.55 -16.62 1.87
C VAL A 290 -13.60 -15.68 0.68
N TYR A 291 -13.48 -16.23 -0.52
CA TYR A 291 -13.63 -15.46 -1.76
C TYR A 291 -14.24 -16.32 -2.86
N LYS A 292 -14.78 -15.66 -3.87
CA LYS A 292 -15.29 -16.29 -5.08
C LYS A 292 -14.23 -16.18 -6.17
N ASP A 293 -13.78 -17.32 -6.68
CA ASP A 293 -12.78 -17.33 -7.74
C ASP A 293 -13.36 -16.91 -9.11
N GLN A 294 -12.52 -16.87 -10.14
CA GLN A 294 -12.92 -16.47 -11.49
C GLN A 294 -13.90 -17.46 -12.14
N GLU A 295 -13.95 -18.70 -11.66
CA GLU A 295 -14.89 -19.74 -12.11
C GLU A 295 -16.23 -19.65 -11.35
N GLY A 296 -16.36 -18.74 -10.42
CA GLY A 296 -17.55 -18.56 -9.60
C GLY A 296 -17.63 -19.51 -8.40
N ILE A 297 -16.57 -20.27 -8.12
CA ILE A 297 -16.52 -21.21 -7.01
C ILE A 297 -16.13 -20.46 -5.73
N THR A 298 -16.90 -20.67 -4.66
CA THR A 298 -16.55 -20.14 -3.35
C THR A 298 -15.43 -20.96 -2.73
N ARG A 299 -14.31 -20.31 -2.43
CA ARG A 299 -13.12 -20.89 -1.81
C ARG A 299 -13.04 -20.47 -0.34
N LEU A 300 -12.67 -21.41 0.52
CA LEU A 300 -12.33 -21.15 1.91
C LEU A 300 -10.87 -21.55 2.14
N HIS A 301 -10.06 -20.59 2.61
CA HIS A 301 -8.66 -20.81 2.93
C HIS A 301 -8.37 -20.44 4.38
N ALA A 302 -7.57 -21.25 5.05
CA ALA A 302 -6.93 -20.88 6.30
C ALA A 302 -5.48 -20.48 6.01
N VAL A 303 -5.09 -19.30 6.49
CA VAL A 303 -3.76 -18.73 6.27
C VAL A 303 -3.10 -18.47 7.62
N SER A 304 -1.82 -18.87 7.76
CA SER A 304 -1.04 -18.66 8.97
C SER A 304 0.32 -18.03 8.66
N ASP A 305 0.71 -17.07 9.51
CA ASP A 305 2.05 -16.49 9.57
C ASP A 305 2.85 -17.03 10.77
N LEU A 306 2.29 -17.98 11.52
CA LEU A 306 2.97 -18.59 12.65
C LEU A 306 4.15 -19.42 12.16
N ARG A 307 5.27 -19.37 12.89
CA ARG A 307 6.50 -20.11 12.57
C ARG A 307 6.49 -21.56 13.12
N CYS A 308 5.45 -21.94 13.82
CA CYS A 308 5.28 -23.28 14.39
C CYS A 308 4.11 -24.00 13.70
N ARG A 309 4.18 -25.33 13.68
CA ARG A 309 3.03 -26.16 13.29
C ARG A 309 1.89 -25.91 14.26
N SER A 310 0.74 -25.55 13.73
CA SER A 310 -0.47 -25.33 14.53
C SER A 310 -1.61 -26.15 13.97
N LYS A 311 -2.30 -26.87 14.86
CA LYS A 311 -3.59 -27.47 14.51
C LYS A 311 -4.62 -26.34 14.46
N ILE A 312 -5.39 -26.30 13.40
CA ILE A 312 -6.50 -25.37 13.24
C ILE A 312 -7.79 -26.15 12.98
N SER A 313 -8.87 -25.66 13.53
CA SER A 313 -10.22 -26.05 13.16
C SER A 313 -10.92 -24.82 12.58
N VAL A 314 -11.51 -24.98 11.41
CA VAL A 314 -12.28 -23.93 10.74
C VAL A 314 -13.70 -24.43 10.59
N LYS A 315 -14.65 -23.70 11.16
CA LYS A 315 -16.07 -23.90 10.95
C LYS A 315 -16.60 -22.85 9.99
N ALA A 316 -17.23 -23.25 8.91
CA ALA A 316 -17.89 -22.38 7.96
C ALA A 316 -19.39 -22.68 7.93
N GLU A 317 -20.22 -21.68 8.04
CA GLU A 317 -21.68 -21.79 8.04
C GLU A 317 -22.28 -20.92 6.93
N ILE A 318 -23.22 -21.50 6.20
CA ILE A 318 -24.06 -20.79 5.26
C ILE A 318 -25.39 -20.54 5.95
N LEU A 319 -25.73 -19.27 6.09
CA LEU A 319 -26.97 -18.82 6.70
C LEU A 319 -27.84 -18.15 5.62
N ASP A 320 -29.17 -18.19 5.77
CA ASP A 320 -30.05 -17.28 5.05
C ASP A 320 -30.01 -15.87 5.67
N PHE A 321 -30.74 -14.92 5.08
CA PHE A 321 -30.77 -13.55 5.57
C PHE A 321 -31.50 -13.39 6.91
N ASP A 322 -32.27 -14.38 7.33
CA ASP A 322 -32.94 -14.42 8.64
C ASP A 322 -32.06 -15.09 9.71
N GLY A 323 -30.84 -15.54 9.33
CA GLY A 323 -29.87 -16.18 10.22
C GLY A 323 -30.08 -17.67 10.42
N LYS A 324 -30.96 -18.31 9.65
CA LYS A 324 -31.19 -19.76 9.71
C LYS A 324 -30.03 -20.51 9.05
N LEU A 325 -29.49 -21.51 9.75
CA LEU A 325 -28.43 -22.36 9.23
C LEU A 325 -28.94 -23.22 8.05
N LEU A 326 -28.34 -23.01 6.88
CA LEU A 326 -28.58 -23.80 5.67
C LEU A 326 -27.58 -24.96 5.52
N LYS A 327 -26.30 -24.68 5.82
CA LYS A 327 -25.24 -25.69 5.72
C LYS A 327 -24.07 -25.33 6.63
N SER A 328 -23.43 -26.34 7.20
CA SER A 328 -22.21 -26.18 7.99
C SER A 328 -21.12 -27.13 7.46
N PHE A 329 -19.88 -26.64 7.52
CA PHE A 329 -18.67 -27.37 7.15
C PHE A 329 -17.65 -27.21 8.28
N GLU A 330 -16.98 -28.31 8.61
CA GLU A 330 -15.84 -28.27 9.53
C GLU A 330 -14.61 -28.81 8.80
N LEU A 331 -13.50 -28.10 8.95
CA LEU A 331 -12.22 -28.50 8.40
C LEU A 331 -11.19 -28.47 9.53
N GLU A 332 -10.60 -29.61 9.78
CA GLU A 332 -9.42 -29.71 10.63
C GLU A 332 -8.17 -29.86 9.76
N SER A 333 -7.16 -29.08 10.05
CA SER A 333 -5.89 -29.14 9.33
C SER A 333 -4.73 -28.76 10.25
N SER A 334 -3.53 -29.18 9.86
CA SER A 334 -2.31 -28.65 10.45
C SER A 334 -1.62 -27.72 9.46
N LEU A 335 -1.47 -26.46 9.84
CA LEU A 335 -0.68 -25.50 9.07
C LEU A 335 0.80 -25.66 9.41
N LYS A 336 1.63 -25.65 8.34
CA LYS A 336 3.11 -25.73 8.45
C LYS A 336 3.70 -24.33 8.37
#